data_ada100109c85461f1fb359c82eb1258f
#
_entry.id   ada100109c85461f1fb359c82eb1258f
#
_cell.length_a   1.000
_cell.length_b   1.000
_cell.length_c   1.000
_cell.angle_alpha   90.00
_cell.angle_beta   90.00
_cell.angle_gamma   90.00
#
_symmetry.space_group_name_H-M   'P 1'
#
loop_
_entity.id
_entity.type
_entity.pdbx_description
1 polymer ?
#
loop_
_entity_poly.entity_id
_entity_poly.type
_entity_poly.pdbx_seq_one_letter_code
_entity_poly.pdbx_strand_id
1 'polypeptide(L)' 'FHVVAPDYQAMIEIETLTVIRGTIPARDRGTVMAWAATHQDDVKAAWNRLNPDKAI' A
#
# COMPACT_ATOMS: atom_id res chain seq x y z
N PHE A 1 -2.37 -2.26 2.38
CA PHE A 1 -1.26 -3.25 2.28
C PHE A 1 -0.05 -2.82 3.10
N HIS A 2 0.77 -3.79 3.44
CA HIS A 2 1.96 -3.58 4.25
C HIS A 2 3.19 -3.35 3.39
N VAL A 3 3.93 -2.31 3.73
CA VAL A 3 5.28 -2.08 3.20
C VAL A 3 6.26 -2.46 4.30
N VAL A 4 7.15 -3.39 4.03
CA VAL A 4 8.15 -3.85 5.00
C VAL A 4 9.53 -3.64 4.41
N ALA A 5 10.36 -2.91 5.15
CA ALA A 5 11.75 -2.67 4.81
C ALA A 5 12.62 -3.00 6.02
N PRO A 6 13.94 -3.14 5.85
CA PRO A 6 14.81 -3.49 6.99
C PRO A 6 14.75 -2.49 8.14
N ASP A 7 14.51 -1.22 7.86
CA ASP A 7 14.56 -0.14 8.85
C ASP A 7 13.22 0.55 9.12
N TYR A 8 12.13 0.12 8.45
CA TYR A 8 10.80 0.68 8.70
C TYR A 8 9.69 -0.24 8.24
N GLN A 9 8.48 0.04 8.73
CA GLN A 9 7.25 -0.60 8.28
C GLN A 9 6.16 0.45 8.17
N ALA A 10 5.26 0.25 7.23
CA ALA A 10 4.11 1.12 7.05
C ALA A 10 2.92 0.34 6.49
N MET A 11 1.71 0.80 6.80
CA MET A 11 0.48 0.28 6.23
C MET A 11 -0.16 1.36 5.39
N ILE A 12 -0.50 1.01 4.15
CA ILE A 12 -1.05 1.95 3.17
C ILE A 12 -2.48 1.52 2.82
N GLU A 13 -3.41 2.46 2.85
CA GLU A 13 -4.76 2.23 2.38
C GLU A 13 -4.76 2.12 0.85
N ILE A 14 -5.38 1.06 0.32
CA ILE A 14 -5.31 0.71 -1.09
C ILE A 14 -6.03 1.75 -1.98
N GLU A 15 -7.21 2.22 -1.56
CA GLU A 15 -8.00 3.15 -2.37
C GLU A 15 -7.37 4.53 -2.48
N THR A 16 -6.91 5.06 -1.35
CA THR A 16 -6.42 6.45 -1.28
C THR A 16 -4.91 6.54 -1.39
N LEU A 17 -4.19 5.42 -1.24
CA LEU A 17 -2.73 5.35 -1.16
C LEU A 17 -2.21 6.24 -0.04
N THR A 18 -2.91 6.25 1.08
CA THR A 18 -2.54 7.03 2.26
C THR A 18 -1.89 6.12 3.29
N VAL A 19 -0.80 6.59 3.89
CA VAL A 19 -0.14 5.88 4.99
C VAL A 19 -1.03 6.01 6.22
N ILE A 20 -1.58 4.89 6.70
CA ILE A 20 -2.49 4.86 7.85
C ILE A 20 -1.81 4.37 9.12
N ARG A 21 -0.67 3.70 9.01
CA ARG A 21 0.13 3.26 10.15
C ARG A 21 1.61 3.27 9.78
N GLY A 22 2.45 3.54 10.77
CA GLY A 22 3.88 3.56 10.58
C GLY A 22 4.35 4.77 9.84
N THR A 23 5.57 4.72 9.33
CA THR A 23 6.21 5.84 8.64
C THR A 23 7.03 5.33 7.48
N ILE A 24 7.05 6.09 6.40
CA ILE A 24 7.96 5.84 5.28
C ILE A 24 8.93 7.01 5.23
N PRO A 25 10.25 6.76 5.32
CA PRO A 25 11.23 7.85 5.22
C PRO A 25 11.08 8.64 3.93
N ALA A 26 11.35 9.93 3.98
CA ALA A 26 11.20 10.81 2.83
C ALA A 26 12.02 10.34 1.63
N ARG A 27 13.19 9.72 1.87
CA ARG A 27 14.05 9.18 0.80
C ARG A 27 13.36 8.10 -0.04
N ASP A 28 12.45 7.32 0.57
CA ASP A 28 11.77 6.19 -0.09
C ASP A 28 10.32 6.47 -0.44
N ARG A 29 9.74 7.53 0.12
CA ARG A 29 8.31 7.82 -0.04
C ARG A 29 7.90 7.95 -1.50
N GLY A 30 8.65 8.70 -2.28
CA GLY A 30 8.35 8.89 -3.70
C GLY A 30 8.36 7.58 -4.47
N THR A 31 9.37 6.74 -4.22
CA THR A 31 9.51 5.45 -4.87
C THR A 31 8.37 4.50 -4.50
N VAL A 32 8.05 4.43 -3.20
CA VAL A 32 6.97 3.56 -2.71
C VAL A 32 5.62 4.02 -3.27
N MET A 33 5.34 5.32 -3.25
CA MET A 33 4.07 5.84 -3.75
C MET A 33 3.94 5.69 -5.27
N ALA A 34 5.02 5.85 -6.02
CA ALA A 34 5.01 5.63 -7.45
C ALA A 34 4.74 4.16 -7.78
N TRP A 35 5.39 3.24 -7.06
CA TRP A 35 5.15 1.82 -7.20
C TRP A 35 3.69 1.48 -6.88
N ALA A 36 3.20 1.98 -5.75
CA ALA A 36 1.83 1.73 -5.31
C ALA A 36 0.79 2.25 -6.31
N ALA A 37 1.01 3.44 -6.86
CA ALA A 37 0.12 4.02 -7.86
C ALA A 37 0.07 3.17 -9.13
N THR A 38 1.23 2.66 -9.57
CA THR A 38 1.33 1.80 -10.75
C THR A 38 0.63 0.45 -10.55
N HIS A 39 0.69 -0.08 -9.32
CA HIS A 39 0.17 -1.41 -9.01
C HIS A 39 -1.15 -1.40 -8.24
N GLN A 40 -1.77 -0.22 -8.08
CA GLN A 40 -2.99 -0.07 -7.27
C GLN A 40 -4.11 -1.00 -7.73
N ASP A 41 -4.35 -1.09 -9.03
CA ASP A 41 -5.41 -1.92 -9.57
C ASP A 41 -5.15 -3.41 -9.31
N ASP A 42 -3.90 -3.84 -9.43
CA ASP A 42 -3.52 -5.23 -9.17
C ASP A 42 -3.67 -5.57 -7.69
N VAL A 43 -3.24 -4.70 -6.79
CA VAL A 43 -3.37 -4.88 -5.35
C VAL A 43 -4.83 -4.90 -4.96
N LYS A 44 -5.63 -3.99 -5.50
CA LYS A 44 -7.07 -3.91 -5.25
C LYS A 44 -7.78 -5.18 -5.71
N ALA A 45 -7.46 -5.66 -6.91
CA ALA A 45 -8.03 -6.89 -7.44
C ALA A 45 -7.68 -8.10 -6.57
N ALA A 46 -6.44 -8.19 -6.10
CA ALA A 46 -6.00 -9.26 -5.21
C ALA A 46 -6.74 -9.20 -3.87
N TRP A 47 -6.87 -8.00 -3.29
CA TRP A 47 -7.62 -7.80 -2.05
C TRP A 47 -9.07 -8.26 -2.21
N ASN A 48 -9.75 -7.83 -3.28
CA ASN A 48 -11.15 -8.16 -3.52
C ASN A 48 -11.35 -9.66 -3.72
N ARG A 49 -10.42 -10.32 -4.38
CA ARG A 49 -10.46 -11.77 -4.59
C ARG A 49 -10.35 -12.53 -3.27
N LEU A 50 -9.48 -12.07 -2.37
CA LEU A 50 -9.24 -12.71 -1.08
C LEU A 50 -10.26 -12.31 -0.02
N ASN A 51 -10.94 -11.17 -0.19
CA ASN A 51 -11.89 -10.60 0.76
C ASN A 51 -13.16 -10.16 0.05
N PRO A 52 -13.94 -11.09 -0.53
CA PRO A 52 -15.13 -10.72 -1.33
C PRO A 52 -16.19 -9.99 -0.51
N ASP A 53 -16.25 -10.22 0.80
CA ASP A 53 -17.20 -9.57 1.71
C ASP A 53 -16.73 -8.16 2.13
N LYS A 54 -15.48 -7.80 1.81
CA LYS A 54 -14.89 -6.50 2.13
C LYS A 54 -14.29 -5.87 0.89
N ALA A 55 -14.84 -6.17 -0.27
CA ALA A 55 -14.34 -5.64 -1.52
C ALA A 55 -14.43 -4.11 -1.57
N ILE A 56 -13.47 -3.52 -2.24
CA ILE A 56 -13.37 -2.05 -2.41
C ILE A 56 -13.35 -1.67 -3.89
#